data_c2b66b5fff5aca2e176108211224ab5f
#
_entry.id   c2b66b5fff5aca2e176108211224ab5f
#
_cell.length_a   1.000
_cell.length_b   1.000
_cell.length_c   1.000
_cell.angle_alpha   90.00
_cell.angle_beta   90.00
_cell.angle_gamma   90.00
#
_symmetry.space_group_name_H-M   'P 1'
#
loop_
_entity.id
_entity.type
_entity.pdbx_description
1 polymer ?
#
loop_
_entity_poly.entity_id
_entity_poly.type
_entity_poly.pdbx_seq_one_letter_code
_entity_poly.pdbx_strand_id
1 'polypeptide(L)'
;MIMENCNIRIREAVAADAPFVALVVLMALHYDESHPLYGIFKELAARTDAQYSYCNALIAEVDGEVAGAIVGYDGARLYELREPLLLLVRKHQGRELDIEDETSAGEFYIDSLAVLPRFRGCGVGRSLLTAAAERAFAAGHERVGLIVDFDNPRAEALYASIGFKRVNPTTFLGHDMWHMQIVKAESFDNINSK
;
A
#
# COMPACT_ATOMS: atom_id res chain seq x y z
N MET A 1 22.33 20.45 6.38
CA MET A 1 21.34 19.97 7.36
C MET A 1 21.63 18.49 7.55
N ILE A 2 22.20 18.11 8.68
CA ILE A 2 22.56 16.72 8.99
C ILE A 2 21.21 15.98 9.09
N MET A 3 20.99 14.96 8.25
CA MET A 3 19.82 14.08 8.42
C MET A 3 20.01 13.37 9.77
N GLU A 4 19.19 13.71 10.74
CA GLU A 4 19.10 12.97 11.98
C GLU A 4 18.77 11.52 11.61
N ASN A 5 19.46 10.56 12.22
CA ASN A 5 19.25 9.15 12.00
C ASN A 5 17.85 8.78 12.54
N CYS A 6 16.85 8.81 11.67
CA CYS A 6 15.49 8.38 12.03
C CYS A 6 15.52 6.89 12.41
N ASN A 7 15.23 6.56 13.65
CA ASN A 7 15.10 5.17 14.09
C ASN A 7 13.75 4.60 13.61
N ILE A 8 13.76 3.95 12.44
CA ILE A 8 12.55 3.41 11.81
C ILE A 8 12.35 1.96 12.29
N ARG A 9 11.16 1.69 12.82
CA ARG A 9 10.69 0.36 13.16
C ARG A 9 9.47 0.01 12.31
N ILE A 10 9.46 -1.17 11.70
CA ILE A 10 8.29 -1.70 11.00
C ILE A 10 7.66 -2.81 11.85
N ARG A 11 6.35 -2.80 11.96
CA ARG A 11 5.56 -3.83 12.65
C ARG A 11 4.26 -4.15 11.92
N GLU A 12 3.68 -5.29 12.21
CA GLU A 12 2.30 -5.60 11.82
C GLU A 12 1.34 -4.60 12.47
N ALA A 13 0.30 -4.22 11.73
CA ALA A 13 -0.75 -3.41 12.31
C ALA A 13 -1.64 -4.25 13.24
N VAL A 14 -2.16 -3.61 14.27
CA VAL A 14 -3.15 -4.18 15.20
C VAL A 14 -4.49 -3.47 15.06
N ALA A 15 -5.56 -4.00 15.64
CA ALA A 15 -6.90 -3.43 15.50
C ALA A 15 -6.98 -1.94 15.92
N ALA A 16 -6.14 -1.50 16.87
CA ALA A 16 -6.06 -0.10 17.27
C ALA A 16 -5.50 0.83 16.17
N ASP A 17 -4.77 0.29 15.19
CA ASP A 17 -4.23 1.05 14.07
C ASP A 17 -5.25 1.29 12.94
N ALA A 18 -6.42 0.64 12.98
CA ALA A 18 -7.41 0.72 11.90
C ALA A 18 -7.76 2.17 11.47
N PRO A 19 -7.94 3.16 12.37
CA PRO A 19 -8.18 4.54 11.95
C PRO A 19 -7.01 5.14 11.18
N PHE A 20 -5.77 4.78 11.54
CA PHE A 20 -4.58 5.25 10.82
C PHE A 20 -4.42 4.57 9.46
N VAL A 21 -4.71 3.27 9.37
CA VAL A 21 -4.74 2.54 8.08
C VAL A 21 -5.75 3.20 7.14
N ALA A 22 -6.96 3.52 7.62
CA ALA A 22 -7.97 4.23 6.84
C ALA A 22 -7.47 5.60 6.33
N LEU A 23 -6.77 6.36 7.18
CA LEU A 23 -6.16 7.63 6.76
C LEU A 23 -5.11 7.42 5.67
N VAL A 24 -4.26 6.40 5.78
CA VAL A 24 -3.24 6.07 4.78
C VAL A 24 -3.85 5.74 3.42
N VAL A 25 -4.95 4.96 3.40
CA VAL A 25 -5.70 4.68 2.16
C VAL A 25 -6.22 5.97 1.52
N LEU A 26 -6.82 6.86 2.31
CA LEU A 26 -7.26 8.18 1.80
C LEU A 26 -6.10 9.01 1.25
N MET A 27 -4.98 9.05 1.98
CA MET A 27 -3.80 9.80 1.54
C MET A 27 -3.21 9.25 0.23
N ALA A 28 -3.28 7.93 0.01
CA ALA A 28 -2.88 7.31 -1.25
C ALA A 28 -3.80 7.72 -2.42
N LEU A 29 -5.07 7.98 -2.12
CA LEU A 29 -6.06 8.52 -3.06
C LEU A 29 -6.05 10.06 -3.14
N HIS A 30 -5.06 10.73 -2.54
CA HIS A 30 -4.93 12.20 -2.49
C HIS A 30 -6.06 12.91 -1.73
N TYR A 31 -6.71 12.24 -0.79
CA TYR A 31 -7.72 12.79 0.11
C TYR A 31 -7.18 12.92 1.54
N ASP A 32 -7.90 13.63 2.39
CA ASP A 32 -7.66 13.76 3.82
C ASP A 32 -8.87 13.25 4.64
N GLU A 33 -8.74 13.29 5.97
CA GLU A 33 -9.76 12.77 6.90
C GLU A 33 -11.10 13.53 6.87
N SER A 34 -11.18 14.69 6.21
CA SER A 34 -12.44 15.42 5.99
C SER A 34 -13.30 14.83 4.87
N HIS A 35 -12.70 13.95 4.05
CA HIS A 35 -13.38 13.33 2.91
C HIS A 35 -14.52 12.40 3.36
N PRO A 36 -15.70 12.40 2.71
CA PRO A 36 -16.85 11.56 3.08
C PRO A 36 -16.57 10.05 3.13
N LEU A 37 -15.60 9.57 2.34
CA LEU A 37 -15.20 8.16 2.34
C LEU A 37 -14.43 7.74 3.61
N TYR A 38 -13.94 8.67 4.44
CA TYR A 38 -13.16 8.31 5.63
C TYR A 38 -13.94 7.40 6.58
N GLY A 39 -15.25 7.64 6.74
CA GLY A 39 -16.12 6.76 7.54
C GLY A 39 -16.16 5.33 7.02
N ILE A 40 -16.28 5.17 5.70
CA ILE A 40 -16.29 3.86 5.02
C ILE A 40 -14.93 3.17 5.19
N PHE A 41 -13.82 3.88 4.95
CA PHE A 41 -12.50 3.28 5.11
C PHE A 41 -12.17 2.92 6.55
N LYS A 42 -12.65 3.66 7.56
CA LYS A 42 -12.52 3.25 8.97
C LYS A 42 -13.26 1.96 9.28
N GLU A 43 -14.48 1.80 8.74
CA GLU A 43 -15.25 0.58 8.89
C GLU A 43 -14.54 -0.61 8.21
N LEU A 44 -13.99 -0.42 7.00
CA LEU A 44 -13.21 -1.44 6.28
C LEU A 44 -11.92 -1.80 7.01
N ALA A 45 -11.17 -0.81 7.47
CA ALA A 45 -9.90 -1.03 8.14
C ALA A 45 -10.04 -1.79 9.48
N ALA A 46 -11.17 -1.64 10.15
CA ALA A 46 -11.48 -2.38 11.39
C ALA A 46 -11.88 -3.85 11.15
N ARG A 47 -12.19 -4.26 9.92
CA ARG A 47 -12.57 -5.63 9.56
C ARG A 47 -11.33 -6.50 9.39
N THR A 48 -11.54 -7.83 9.36
CA THR A 48 -10.48 -8.82 9.06
C THR A 48 -10.61 -9.44 7.67
N ASP A 49 -11.68 -9.10 6.94
CA ASP A 49 -12.08 -9.69 5.65
C ASP A 49 -12.21 -8.66 4.51
N ALA A 50 -11.56 -7.51 4.62
CA ALA A 50 -11.61 -6.43 3.63
C ALA A 50 -10.21 -6.11 3.08
N GLN A 51 -10.13 -5.59 1.84
CA GLN A 51 -8.84 -5.25 1.22
C GLN A 51 -8.06 -4.22 2.05
N TYR A 52 -8.72 -3.25 2.64
CA TYR A 52 -8.12 -2.21 3.50
C TYR A 52 -8.02 -2.59 4.98
N SER A 53 -8.24 -3.86 5.34
CA SER A 53 -8.12 -4.36 6.71
C SER A 53 -6.75 -4.02 7.33
N TYR A 54 -6.75 -3.72 8.65
CA TYR A 54 -5.50 -3.64 9.41
C TYR A 54 -4.68 -4.94 9.33
N CYS A 55 -5.31 -6.11 9.15
CA CYS A 55 -4.62 -7.39 8.96
C CYS A 55 -3.74 -7.44 7.71
N ASN A 56 -4.00 -6.58 6.74
CA ASN A 56 -3.25 -6.46 5.49
C ASN A 56 -2.17 -5.36 5.57
N ALA A 57 -2.00 -4.71 6.71
CA ALA A 57 -1.16 -3.52 6.82
C ALA A 57 0.11 -3.75 7.65
N LEU A 58 1.19 -3.03 7.28
CA LEU A 58 2.35 -2.78 8.12
C LEU A 58 2.38 -1.31 8.52
N ILE A 59 2.80 -1.05 9.75
CA ILE A 59 2.98 0.28 10.32
C ILE A 59 4.47 0.59 10.42
N ALA A 60 4.85 1.79 10.03
CA ALA A 60 6.16 2.35 10.34
C ALA A 60 6.06 3.31 11.52
N GLU A 61 6.96 3.15 12.46
CA GLU A 61 7.20 4.07 13.58
C GLU A 61 8.57 4.73 13.42
N VAL A 62 8.65 6.03 13.71
CA VAL A 62 9.90 6.78 13.83
C VAL A 62 10.00 7.29 15.25
N ASP A 63 11.03 6.86 15.97
CA ASP A 63 11.26 7.23 17.38
C ASP A 63 10.04 6.94 18.29
N GLY A 64 9.27 5.89 17.95
CA GLY A 64 8.08 5.46 18.67
C GLY A 64 6.77 6.15 18.24
N GLU A 65 6.81 7.11 17.32
CA GLU A 65 5.62 7.72 16.73
C GLU A 65 5.23 7.07 15.41
N VAL A 66 3.93 6.82 15.21
CA VAL A 66 3.41 6.30 13.94
C VAL A 66 3.66 7.30 12.82
N ALA A 67 4.36 6.85 11.78
CA ALA A 67 4.88 7.69 10.70
C ALA A 67 4.27 7.40 9.32
N GLY A 68 3.85 6.18 9.08
CA GLY A 68 3.27 5.75 7.80
C GLY A 68 2.75 4.32 7.87
N ALA A 69 2.05 3.91 6.83
CA ALA A 69 1.63 2.52 6.68
C ALA A 69 1.63 2.11 5.20
N ILE A 70 1.62 0.80 4.99
CA ILE A 70 1.46 0.15 3.71
C ILE A 70 0.41 -0.94 3.83
N VAL A 71 -0.47 -1.05 2.84
CA VAL A 71 -1.51 -2.08 2.74
C VAL A 71 -1.22 -2.93 1.53
N GLY A 72 -1.27 -4.24 1.69
CA GLY A 72 -1.09 -5.17 0.57
C GLY A 72 -1.66 -6.55 0.88
N TYR A 73 -2.07 -7.25 -0.16
CA TYR A 73 -2.76 -8.54 -0.09
C TYR A 73 -2.44 -9.41 -1.29
N ASP A 74 -2.78 -10.70 -1.23
CA ASP A 74 -2.69 -11.62 -2.35
C ASP A 74 -3.68 -11.19 -3.45
N GLY A 75 -3.18 -10.87 -4.65
CA GLY A 75 -4.01 -10.47 -5.79
C GLY A 75 -5.06 -11.51 -6.20
N ALA A 76 -4.84 -12.78 -5.89
CA ALA A 76 -5.84 -13.83 -6.10
C ALA A 76 -7.12 -13.62 -5.27
N ARG A 77 -7.04 -12.83 -4.18
CA ARG A 77 -8.16 -12.54 -3.27
C ARG A 77 -8.85 -11.22 -3.55
N LEU A 78 -8.52 -10.54 -4.66
CA LEU A 78 -9.04 -9.22 -4.98
C LEU A 78 -10.56 -9.12 -4.82
N TYR A 79 -11.31 -10.00 -5.49
CA TYR A 79 -12.78 -9.95 -5.48
C TYR A 79 -13.38 -10.24 -4.09
N GLU A 80 -12.83 -11.24 -3.38
CA GLU A 80 -13.24 -11.57 -2.01
C GLU A 80 -13.05 -10.38 -1.08
N LEU A 81 -11.86 -9.76 -1.12
CA LEU A 81 -11.50 -8.67 -0.21
C LEU A 81 -12.15 -7.33 -0.58
N ARG A 82 -12.51 -7.13 -1.86
CA ARG A 82 -13.21 -5.93 -2.36
C ARG A 82 -14.71 -5.93 -2.05
N GLU A 83 -15.33 -7.11 -1.90
CA GLU A 83 -16.78 -7.21 -1.68
C GLU A 83 -17.28 -6.33 -0.51
N PRO A 84 -16.65 -6.29 0.68
CA PRO A 84 -17.06 -5.40 1.76
C PRO A 84 -17.08 -3.91 1.36
N LEU A 85 -16.14 -3.45 0.54
CA LEU A 85 -16.14 -2.07 0.04
C LEU A 85 -17.38 -1.81 -0.81
N LEU A 86 -17.66 -2.69 -1.78
CA LEU A 86 -18.82 -2.55 -2.68
C LEU A 86 -20.12 -2.50 -1.90
N LEU A 87 -20.28 -3.37 -0.90
CA LEU A 87 -21.46 -3.41 -0.02
C LEU A 87 -21.60 -2.13 0.81
N LEU A 88 -20.52 -1.60 1.36
CA LEU A 88 -20.56 -0.37 2.15
C LEU A 88 -20.85 0.86 1.30
N VAL A 89 -20.26 0.97 0.10
CA VAL A 89 -20.57 2.07 -0.81
C VAL A 89 -22.04 2.02 -1.23
N ARG A 90 -22.54 0.84 -1.59
CA ARG A 90 -23.97 0.67 -1.90
C ARG A 90 -24.87 1.07 -0.74
N LYS A 91 -24.54 0.63 0.48
CA LYS A 91 -25.29 0.95 1.71
C LYS A 91 -25.31 2.45 2.01
N HIS A 92 -24.16 3.12 1.91
CA HIS A 92 -24.02 4.52 2.34
C HIS A 92 -24.33 5.53 1.24
N GLN A 93 -24.11 5.18 -0.03
CA GLN A 93 -24.24 6.10 -1.16
C GLN A 93 -25.39 5.72 -2.11
N GLY A 94 -26.03 4.56 -1.93
CA GLY A 94 -27.14 4.09 -2.76
C GLY A 94 -26.77 3.81 -4.22
N ARG A 95 -25.48 3.65 -4.53
CA ARG A 95 -24.97 3.38 -5.89
C ARG A 95 -24.10 2.14 -5.93
N GLU A 96 -24.12 1.47 -7.06
CA GLU A 96 -23.10 0.46 -7.39
C GLU A 96 -21.79 1.18 -7.72
N LEU A 97 -20.70 0.55 -7.35
CA LEU A 97 -19.35 1.01 -7.67
C LEU A 97 -18.75 0.01 -8.66
N ASP A 98 -18.40 0.49 -9.84
CA ASP A 98 -17.65 -0.25 -10.84
C ASP A 98 -16.19 0.22 -10.78
N ILE A 99 -15.28 -0.70 -10.45
CA ILE A 99 -13.86 -0.40 -10.26
C ILE A 99 -13.07 -1.40 -11.11
N GLU A 100 -12.15 -0.90 -11.90
CA GLU A 100 -11.22 -1.70 -12.68
C GLU A 100 -10.37 -2.59 -11.75
N ASP A 101 -9.88 -3.71 -12.28
CA ASP A 101 -8.99 -4.60 -11.55
C ASP A 101 -7.55 -4.05 -11.58
N GLU A 102 -7.04 -3.69 -10.43
CA GLU A 102 -5.67 -3.20 -10.24
C GLU A 102 -4.64 -4.32 -10.10
N THR A 103 -5.08 -5.57 -9.87
CA THR A 103 -4.24 -6.74 -9.67
C THR A 103 -4.95 -8.03 -10.06
N SER A 104 -4.23 -9.14 -10.05
CA SER A 104 -4.75 -10.48 -10.34
C SER A 104 -3.95 -11.56 -9.59
N ALA A 105 -4.39 -12.81 -9.71
CA ALA A 105 -3.63 -13.94 -9.17
C ALA A 105 -2.21 -14.00 -9.74
N GLY A 106 -1.25 -14.38 -8.89
CA GLY A 106 0.17 -14.54 -9.25
C GLY A 106 1.10 -13.46 -8.70
N GLU A 107 0.55 -12.46 -8.00
CA GLU A 107 1.34 -11.47 -7.28
C GLU A 107 0.74 -11.16 -5.91
N PHE A 108 1.60 -10.74 -4.98
CA PHE A 108 1.18 -9.97 -3.81
C PHE A 108 1.06 -8.52 -4.25
N TYR A 109 -0.09 -7.91 -4.04
CA TYR A 109 -0.35 -6.56 -4.51
C TYR A 109 -0.22 -5.54 -3.36
N ILE A 110 0.57 -4.49 -3.59
CA ILE A 110 0.65 -3.32 -2.72
C ILE A 110 -0.37 -2.29 -3.22
N ASP A 111 -1.42 -2.13 -2.44
CA ASP A 111 -2.57 -1.28 -2.75
C ASP A 111 -2.32 0.18 -2.35
N SER A 112 -1.94 0.41 -1.11
CA SER A 112 -1.82 1.74 -0.55
C SER A 112 -0.53 1.92 0.23
N LEU A 113 0.15 3.06 0.02
CA LEU A 113 1.32 3.47 0.78
C LEU A 113 1.26 4.98 1.03
N ALA A 114 1.28 5.39 2.29
CA ALA A 114 1.48 6.80 2.61
C ALA A 114 2.34 7.00 3.86
N VAL A 115 3.04 8.14 3.85
CA VAL A 115 3.91 8.61 4.95
C VAL A 115 3.44 10.01 5.35
N LEU A 116 3.25 10.21 6.65
CA LEU A 116 2.86 11.51 7.19
C LEU A 116 3.87 12.59 6.76
N PRO A 117 3.42 13.81 6.41
CA PRO A 117 4.28 14.85 5.83
C PRO A 117 5.55 15.13 6.65
N ARG A 118 5.42 15.14 7.99
CA ARG A 118 6.54 15.42 8.90
C ARG A 118 7.65 14.36 8.91
N PHE A 119 7.38 13.14 8.43
CA PHE A 119 8.33 12.02 8.37
C PHE A 119 8.80 11.71 6.93
N ARG A 120 8.38 12.53 5.95
CA ARG A 120 8.89 12.39 4.58
C ARG A 120 10.37 12.74 4.50
N GLY A 121 11.08 12.02 3.64
CA GLY A 121 12.54 12.20 3.51
C GLY A 121 13.38 11.37 4.48
N CYS A 122 12.79 10.76 5.52
CA CYS A 122 13.46 9.89 6.49
C CYS A 122 13.67 8.43 6.02
N GLY A 123 13.23 8.07 4.82
CA GLY A 123 13.35 6.68 4.34
C GLY A 123 12.18 5.76 4.69
N VAL A 124 11.15 6.27 5.40
CA VAL A 124 9.99 5.48 5.87
C VAL A 124 9.31 4.72 4.74
N GLY A 125 9.04 5.38 3.59
CA GLY A 125 8.39 4.71 2.46
C GLY A 125 9.21 3.55 1.89
N ARG A 126 10.54 3.71 1.81
CA ARG A 126 11.45 2.63 1.40
C ARG A 126 11.38 1.46 2.38
N SER A 127 11.47 1.72 3.67
CA SER A 127 11.43 0.69 4.72
C SER A 127 10.12 -0.10 4.69
N LEU A 128 8.98 0.59 4.51
CA LEU A 128 7.66 -0.06 4.38
C LEU A 128 7.58 -0.95 3.14
N LEU A 129 8.02 -0.47 1.97
CA LEU A 129 8.01 -1.24 0.72
C LEU A 129 8.92 -2.46 0.81
N THR A 130 10.13 -2.30 1.36
CA THR A 130 11.06 -3.42 1.55
C THR A 130 10.45 -4.47 2.48
N ALA A 131 9.93 -4.08 3.63
CA ALA A 131 9.30 -4.99 4.58
C ALA A 131 8.06 -5.70 4.00
N ALA A 132 7.23 -5.00 3.22
CA ALA A 132 6.08 -5.61 2.56
C ALA A 132 6.51 -6.64 1.52
N ALA A 133 7.53 -6.34 0.71
CA ALA A 133 8.07 -7.28 -0.27
C ALA A 133 8.69 -8.52 0.41
N GLU A 134 9.48 -8.33 1.47
CA GLU A 134 10.06 -9.43 2.25
C GLU A 134 8.98 -10.32 2.87
N ARG A 135 7.93 -9.71 3.45
CA ARG A 135 6.77 -10.45 3.99
C ARG A 135 6.08 -11.28 2.92
N ALA A 136 5.83 -10.70 1.74
CA ALA A 136 5.21 -11.40 0.62
C ALA A 136 6.06 -12.58 0.13
N PHE A 137 7.37 -12.38 -0.03
CA PHE A 137 8.30 -13.43 -0.46
C PHE A 137 8.44 -14.55 0.59
N ALA A 138 8.40 -14.21 1.87
CA ALA A 138 8.39 -15.18 2.97
C ALA A 138 7.08 -15.99 2.99
N ALA A 139 5.95 -15.39 2.60
CA ALA A 139 4.67 -16.05 2.46
C ALA A 139 4.56 -16.94 1.18
N GLY A 140 5.59 -16.95 0.33
CA GLY A 140 5.65 -17.83 -0.86
C GLY A 140 5.25 -17.16 -2.16
N HIS A 141 4.98 -15.85 -2.18
CA HIS A 141 4.76 -15.14 -3.43
C HIS A 141 6.09 -15.01 -4.20
N GLU A 142 6.02 -15.15 -5.51
CA GLU A 142 7.19 -14.98 -6.40
C GLU A 142 7.30 -13.55 -6.93
N ARG A 143 6.21 -12.77 -6.85
CA ARG A 143 6.13 -11.39 -7.36
C ARG A 143 5.40 -10.50 -6.37
N VAL A 144 5.84 -9.26 -6.30
CA VAL A 144 5.12 -8.18 -5.62
C VAL A 144 4.83 -7.10 -6.65
N GLY A 145 3.55 -6.74 -6.79
CA GLY A 145 3.07 -5.76 -7.76
C GLY A 145 2.51 -4.50 -7.10
N LEU A 146 2.46 -3.43 -7.85
CA LEU A 146 1.79 -2.18 -7.52
C LEU A 146 1.45 -1.42 -8.82
N ILE A 147 0.57 -0.43 -8.72
CA ILE A 147 0.36 0.54 -9.80
C ILE A 147 0.84 1.92 -9.37
N VAL A 148 1.30 2.73 -10.33
CA VAL A 148 1.75 4.11 -10.12
C VAL A 148 1.30 5.00 -11.25
N ASP A 149 0.72 6.15 -10.93
CA ASP A 149 0.28 7.16 -11.88
C ASP A 149 1.46 7.64 -12.74
N PHE A 150 1.26 7.81 -14.05
CA PHE A 150 2.27 8.36 -14.97
C PHE A 150 2.76 9.74 -14.52
N ASP A 151 1.90 10.50 -13.86
CA ASP A 151 2.20 11.83 -13.36
C ASP A 151 2.86 11.82 -11.96
N ASN A 152 3.21 10.64 -11.43
CA ASN A 152 3.91 10.51 -10.15
C ASN A 152 5.35 9.94 -10.30
N PRO A 153 6.27 10.64 -11.00
CA PRO A 153 7.64 10.17 -11.23
C PRO A 153 8.44 9.99 -9.93
N ARG A 154 8.04 10.70 -8.85
CA ARG A 154 8.71 10.57 -7.56
C ARG A 154 8.44 9.22 -6.90
N ALA A 155 7.19 8.76 -6.93
CA ALA A 155 6.83 7.43 -6.42
C ALA A 155 7.46 6.35 -7.29
N GLU A 156 7.40 6.49 -8.61
CA GLU A 156 8.03 5.57 -9.55
C GLU A 156 9.53 5.43 -9.29
N ALA A 157 10.25 6.55 -9.11
CA ALA A 157 11.68 6.55 -8.80
C ALA A 157 11.98 5.82 -7.47
N LEU A 158 11.12 5.97 -6.46
CA LEU A 158 11.23 5.22 -5.21
C LEU A 158 11.09 3.72 -5.48
N TYR A 159 10.06 3.29 -6.21
CA TYR A 159 9.81 1.88 -6.52
C TYR A 159 10.96 1.28 -7.34
N ALA A 160 11.41 1.97 -8.39
CA ALA A 160 12.55 1.55 -9.20
C ALA A 160 13.84 1.40 -8.37
N SER A 161 14.04 2.27 -7.38
CA SER A 161 15.23 2.22 -6.50
C SER A 161 15.25 1.03 -5.53
N ILE A 162 14.14 0.30 -5.41
CA ILE A 162 14.00 -0.93 -4.62
C ILE A 162 14.08 -2.17 -5.52
N GLY A 163 13.91 -1.98 -6.83
CA GLY A 163 14.00 -3.06 -7.82
C GLY A 163 12.70 -3.33 -8.59
N PHE A 164 11.64 -2.55 -8.34
CA PHE A 164 10.44 -2.66 -9.16
C PHE A 164 10.72 -2.21 -10.59
N LYS A 165 10.17 -2.94 -11.56
CA LYS A 165 10.28 -2.65 -12.99
C LYS A 165 8.88 -2.49 -13.59
N ARG A 166 8.74 -1.60 -14.57
CA ARG A 166 7.49 -1.48 -15.36
C ARG A 166 7.23 -2.79 -16.10
N VAL A 167 6.01 -3.30 -16.00
CA VAL A 167 5.55 -4.50 -16.71
C VAL A 167 4.66 -4.11 -17.89
N ASN A 168 3.61 -3.36 -17.62
CA ASN A 168 2.67 -2.88 -18.64
C ASN A 168 1.98 -1.59 -18.19
N PRO A 169 1.48 -0.77 -19.12
CA PRO A 169 0.54 0.28 -18.80
C PRO A 169 -0.82 -0.32 -18.44
N THR A 170 -1.56 0.36 -17.57
CA THR A 170 -2.93 0.03 -17.18
C THR A 170 -3.71 1.31 -16.94
N THR A 171 -5.02 1.21 -16.76
CA THR A 171 -5.88 2.33 -16.36
C THR A 171 -6.56 1.98 -15.06
N PHE A 172 -6.63 2.90 -14.13
CA PHE A 172 -7.33 2.74 -12.87
C PHE A 172 -7.97 4.06 -12.44
N LEU A 173 -9.27 4.03 -12.13
CA LEU A 173 -10.08 5.21 -11.79
C LEU A 173 -9.94 6.36 -12.80
N GLY A 174 -9.78 6.02 -14.09
CA GLY A 174 -9.63 6.97 -15.19
C GLY A 174 -8.24 7.59 -15.33
N HIS A 175 -7.23 7.12 -14.59
CA HIS A 175 -5.84 7.55 -14.69
C HIS A 175 -4.99 6.51 -15.40
N ASP A 176 -4.05 6.96 -16.24
CA ASP A 176 -3.05 6.10 -16.85
C ASP A 176 -1.95 5.78 -15.84
N MET A 177 -1.70 4.48 -15.64
CA MET A 177 -0.78 3.98 -14.63
C MET A 177 0.22 3.00 -15.21
N TRP A 178 1.40 2.92 -14.60
CA TRP A 178 2.33 1.80 -14.78
C TRP A 178 2.02 0.72 -13.75
N HIS A 179 1.74 -0.50 -14.21
CA HIS A 179 1.89 -1.68 -13.37
C HIS A 179 3.38 -2.00 -13.27
N MET A 180 3.88 -2.05 -12.03
CA MET A 180 5.28 -2.36 -11.74
C MET A 180 5.37 -3.58 -10.86
N GLN A 181 6.41 -4.41 -11.07
CA GLN A 181 6.65 -5.62 -10.28
C GLN A 181 8.11 -5.74 -9.86
N ILE A 182 8.32 -6.37 -8.70
CA ILE A 182 9.60 -6.91 -8.27
C ILE A 182 9.49 -8.43 -8.13
N VAL A 183 10.50 -9.18 -8.60
CA VAL A 183 10.55 -10.64 -8.61
C VAL A 183 11.57 -11.12 -7.58
N LYS A 184 11.24 -12.18 -6.86
CA LYS A 184 12.02 -12.73 -5.73
C LYS A 184 13.49 -12.98 -6.06
N ALA A 185 13.80 -13.53 -7.22
CA ALA A 185 15.16 -13.92 -7.61
C ALA A 185 16.10 -12.75 -7.96
N GLU A 186 15.57 -11.55 -8.24
CA GLU A 186 16.35 -10.38 -8.66
C GLU A 186 16.69 -9.43 -7.48
N SER A 187 16.08 -9.64 -6.31
CA SER A 187 16.06 -8.64 -5.23
C SER A 187 17.12 -8.84 -4.15
N PHE A 188 17.55 -10.07 -3.89
CA PHE A 188 18.33 -10.38 -2.69
C PHE A 188 19.84 -10.32 -2.85
N ASP A 189 20.38 -10.42 -4.08
CA ASP A 189 21.83 -10.36 -4.32
C ASP A 189 22.38 -8.92 -4.32
N ASN A 190 21.52 -7.90 -4.51
CA ASN A 190 21.94 -6.50 -4.58
C ASN A 190 21.87 -5.72 -3.26
N ILE A 191 21.19 -6.21 -2.25
CA ILE A 191 21.04 -5.51 -0.95
C ILE A 191 22.18 -5.83 0.02
N ASN A 192 22.80 -7.01 -0.12
CA ASN A 192 23.91 -7.45 0.74
C ASN A 192 25.31 -7.13 0.19
N SER A 193 25.42 -6.38 -0.91
CA SER A 193 26.72 -6.08 -1.57
C SER A 193 27.14 -4.61 -1.48
N LYS A 194 26.59 -3.81 -0.56
CA LYS A 194 27.07 -2.44 -0.33
C LYS A 194 27.17 -2.12 1.16
#